data_ce7904460bc8ab32890e457b061b617c
#
_entry.id   ce7904460bc8ab32890e457b061b617c
#
_cell.length_a   1.000
_cell.length_b   1.000
_cell.length_c   1.000
_cell.angle_alpha   90.00
_cell.angle_beta   90.00
_cell.angle_gamma   90.00
#
_symmetry.space_group_name_H-M   'P 1'
#
loop_
_entity.id
_entity.type
_entity.pdbx_description
1 polymer ?
#
loop_
_entity_poly.entity_id
_entity_poly.type
_entity_poly.pdbx_seq_one_letter_code
_entity_poly.pdbx_strand_id
1 'polypeptide(L)'
;MARPAKKGLDYYPSDTNRRNDFKIMDLLNQYGPLGYTIYDFCLQYVYENGYFLDVPLQQVCLTLCRDIGAKWVKNKNLVGQVIDYCADIGLFDKDLLRQNVMTSVGIQRRYASVTVRNKVDKSKFWLLGTVSYTHLTLPTNSLV
;
A
#
# COMPACT_ATOMS: atom_id res chain seq x y z
N MET A 1 33.28 -0.69 5.17
CA MET A 1 32.08 -1.06 5.91
C MET A 1 30.88 -1.20 4.99
N ALA A 2 30.22 -2.29 5.05
CA ALA A 2 29.07 -2.51 4.17
C ALA A 2 27.88 -1.67 4.61
N ARG A 3 27.17 -1.12 3.66
CA ARG A 3 25.90 -0.44 3.95
C ARG A 3 24.85 -1.48 4.32
N PRO A 4 23.97 -1.15 5.27
CA PRO A 4 22.79 -1.98 5.48
C PRO A 4 21.99 -2.07 4.19
N ALA A 5 21.36 -3.21 3.96
CA ALA A 5 20.48 -3.38 2.81
C ALA A 5 19.32 -2.39 2.92
N LYS A 6 19.08 -1.65 1.84
CA LYS A 6 17.98 -0.70 1.80
C LYS A 6 16.67 -1.44 1.66
N LYS A 7 15.74 -1.26 2.61
CA LYS A 7 14.44 -1.89 2.56
C LYS A 7 13.50 -1.17 1.62
N GLY A 8 13.53 0.16 1.65
CA GLY A 8 12.63 0.99 0.89
C GLY A 8 13.06 1.14 -0.56
N LEU A 9 12.13 1.58 -1.37
CA LEU A 9 12.34 1.84 -2.79
C LEU A 9 12.39 3.35 -3.02
N ASP A 10 13.28 3.78 -3.91
CA ASP A 10 13.30 5.17 -4.35
C ASP A 10 12.21 5.44 -5.37
N TYR A 11 11.80 4.41 -6.08
CA TYR A 11 10.70 4.48 -7.03
C TYR A 11 10.10 3.09 -7.21
N TYR A 12 8.86 3.04 -7.67
CA TYR A 12 8.15 1.80 -7.91
C TYR A 12 7.35 1.90 -9.21
N PRO A 13 7.10 0.76 -9.90
CA PRO A 13 6.35 0.81 -11.14
C PRO A 13 4.87 1.10 -10.90
N SER A 14 4.31 1.90 -11.80
CA SER A 14 2.88 2.19 -11.80
C SER A 14 2.36 1.98 -13.21
N ASP A 15 1.31 1.19 -13.36
CA ASP A 15 0.75 0.88 -14.66
C ASP A 15 0.13 2.13 -15.30
N THR A 16 0.33 2.27 -16.61
CA THR A 16 -0.24 3.38 -17.36
C THR A 16 -1.76 3.32 -17.42
N ASN A 17 -2.34 2.13 -17.22
CA ASN A 17 -3.78 1.92 -17.21
C ASN A 17 -4.36 1.79 -15.81
N ARG A 18 -3.65 2.29 -14.80
CA ARG A 18 -4.06 2.20 -13.39
C ARG A 18 -5.46 2.74 -13.16
N ARG A 19 -5.83 3.80 -13.87
CA ARG A 19 -7.16 4.41 -13.76
C ARG A 19 -8.29 3.49 -14.21
N ASN A 20 -7.97 2.40 -14.91
CA ASN A 20 -8.96 1.40 -15.37
C ASN A 20 -9.17 0.28 -14.35
N ASP A 21 -8.40 0.25 -13.28
CA ASP A 21 -8.63 -0.67 -12.18
C ASP A 21 -9.96 -0.30 -11.49
N PHE A 22 -10.84 -1.28 -11.32
CA PHE A 22 -12.15 -1.02 -10.72
C PHE A 22 -12.06 -0.42 -9.33
N LYS A 23 -11.06 -0.81 -8.54
CA LYS A 23 -10.86 -0.25 -7.20
C LYS A 23 -10.48 1.22 -7.28
N ILE A 24 -9.62 1.56 -8.21
CA ILE A 24 -9.22 2.96 -8.41
C ILE A 24 -10.38 3.79 -8.94
N MET A 25 -11.16 3.24 -9.86
CA MET A 25 -12.36 3.90 -10.38
C MET A 25 -13.36 4.17 -9.25
N ASP A 26 -13.55 3.18 -8.37
CA ASP A 26 -14.43 3.31 -7.22
C ASP A 26 -13.94 4.41 -6.27
N LEU A 27 -12.65 4.42 -5.98
CA LEU A 27 -12.05 5.45 -5.12
C LEU A 27 -12.24 6.85 -5.71
N LEU A 28 -12.00 7.00 -7.02
CA LEU A 28 -12.18 8.28 -7.69
C LEU A 28 -13.65 8.72 -7.68
N ASN A 29 -14.57 7.78 -7.87
CA ASN A 29 -16.00 8.11 -7.83
C ASN A 29 -16.44 8.56 -6.44
N GLN A 30 -15.93 7.93 -5.40
CA GLN A 30 -16.36 8.19 -4.03
C GLN A 30 -15.71 9.45 -3.45
N TYR A 31 -14.43 9.66 -3.69
CA TYR A 31 -13.68 10.73 -3.04
C TYR A 31 -12.96 11.67 -4.01
N GLY A 32 -13.02 11.40 -5.29
CA GLY A 32 -12.44 12.27 -6.31
C GLY A 32 -10.91 12.30 -6.31
N PRO A 33 -10.33 13.35 -6.91
CA PRO A 33 -8.87 13.47 -7.00
C PRO A 33 -8.17 13.48 -5.65
N LEU A 34 -8.79 14.07 -4.64
CA LEU A 34 -8.20 14.09 -3.30
C LEU A 34 -8.06 12.69 -2.73
N GLY A 35 -9.09 11.85 -2.89
CA GLY A 35 -9.03 10.46 -2.45
C GLY A 35 -7.90 9.71 -3.13
N TYR A 36 -7.75 9.90 -4.43
CA TYR A 36 -6.68 9.27 -5.18
C TYR A 36 -5.29 9.75 -4.71
N THR A 37 -5.16 11.04 -4.45
CA THR A 37 -3.90 11.60 -3.95
C THR A 37 -3.54 11.02 -2.58
N ILE A 38 -4.52 10.86 -1.70
CA ILE A 38 -4.31 10.25 -0.38
C ILE A 38 -3.79 8.82 -0.55
N TYR A 39 -4.43 8.04 -1.41
CA TYR A 39 -4.00 6.67 -1.67
C TYR A 39 -2.59 6.63 -2.27
N ASP A 40 -2.32 7.49 -3.25
CA ASP A 40 -1.02 7.51 -3.91
C ASP A 40 0.11 7.87 -2.95
N PHE A 41 -0.10 8.84 -2.07
CA PHE A 41 0.89 9.20 -1.06
C PHE A 41 1.08 8.06 -0.06
N CYS A 42 0.02 7.37 0.31
CA CYS A 42 0.15 6.19 1.17
C CYS A 42 1.03 5.13 0.53
N LEU A 43 0.87 4.89 -0.77
CA LEU A 43 1.75 3.95 -1.48
C LEU A 43 3.21 4.40 -1.39
N GLN A 44 3.47 5.69 -1.56
CA GLN A 44 4.81 6.22 -1.46
C GLN A 44 5.40 5.98 -0.07
N TYR A 45 4.62 6.23 0.98
CA TYR A 45 5.08 5.98 2.35
C TYR A 45 5.40 4.51 2.58
N VAL A 46 4.53 3.62 2.08
CA VAL A 46 4.76 2.18 2.21
C VAL A 46 6.05 1.77 1.51
N TYR A 47 6.20 2.16 0.25
CA TYR A 47 7.38 1.73 -0.52
C TYR A 47 8.68 2.37 -0.02
N GLU A 48 8.62 3.56 0.56
CA GLU A 48 9.80 4.14 1.22
C GLU A 48 10.25 3.29 2.39
N ASN A 49 9.33 2.59 3.05
CA ASN A 49 9.62 1.74 4.19
C ASN A 49 9.91 0.28 3.80
N GLY A 50 9.53 -0.12 2.61
CA GLY A 50 9.66 -1.49 2.13
C GLY A 50 8.38 -1.94 1.46
N TYR A 51 7.71 -2.94 2.03
CA TYR A 51 6.44 -3.44 1.52
C TYR A 51 5.29 -3.30 2.51
N PHE A 52 5.53 -2.69 3.64
CA PHE A 52 4.50 -2.39 4.64
C PHE A 52 4.89 -1.13 5.40
N LEU A 53 3.92 -0.52 6.04
CA LEU A 53 4.14 0.64 6.91
C LEU A 53 3.43 0.36 8.22
N ASP A 54 4.19 0.25 9.31
CA ASP A 54 3.67 -0.14 10.63
C ASP A 54 3.72 1.02 11.62
N VAL A 55 3.13 2.15 11.23
CA VAL A 55 3.00 3.29 12.12
C VAL A 55 1.52 3.51 12.45
N PRO A 56 1.21 4.14 13.58
CA PRO A 56 -0.18 4.42 13.93
C PRO A 56 -0.90 5.17 12.80
N LEU A 57 -2.11 4.74 12.50
CA LEU A 57 -2.88 5.32 11.42
C LEU A 57 -3.10 6.83 11.61
N GLN A 58 -3.27 7.24 12.85
CA GLN A 58 -3.42 8.65 13.19
C GLN A 58 -2.20 9.47 12.75
N GLN A 59 -1.01 8.92 12.92
CA GLN A 59 0.23 9.57 12.49
C GLN A 59 0.30 9.66 10.96
N VAL A 60 -0.16 8.63 10.27
CA VAL A 60 -0.24 8.66 8.80
C VAL A 60 -1.18 9.78 8.35
N CYS A 61 -2.32 9.92 9.01
CA CYS A 61 -3.28 10.98 8.69
C CYS A 61 -2.69 12.37 8.87
N LEU A 62 -1.94 12.58 9.95
CA LEU A 62 -1.29 13.86 10.20
C LEU A 62 -0.21 14.16 9.15
N THR A 63 0.55 13.15 8.78
CA THR A 63 1.57 13.29 7.74
C THR A 63 0.94 13.64 6.40
N LEU A 64 -0.17 13.00 6.06
CA LEU A 64 -0.90 13.30 4.83
C LEU A 64 -1.44 14.72 4.81
N CYS A 65 -1.98 15.19 5.92
CA CYS A 65 -2.46 16.57 6.02
C CYS A 65 -1.33 17.56 5.77
N ARG A 66 -0.14 17.28 6.30
CA ARG A 66 1.04 18.11 6.09
C ARG A 66 1.50 18.07 4.62
N ASP A 67 1.59 16.87 4.05
CA ASP A 67 2.18 16.68 2.72
C ASP A 67 1.25 17.15 1.61
N ILE A 68 -0.05 16.98 1.76
CA ILE A 68 -1.03 17.47 0.78
C ILE A 68 -1.26 18.98 0.96
N GLY A 69 -1.33 19.42 2.19
CA GLY A 69 -1.49 20.82 2.51
C GLY A 69 -2.86 21.13 3.10
N ALA A 70 -2.85 21.99 4.13
CA ALA A 70 -4.06 22.33 4.89
C ALA A 70 -5.12 23.04 4.05
N LYS A 71 -4.73 23.65 2.95
CA LYS A 71 -5.67 24.28 2.02
C LYS A 71 -6.64 23.26 1.42
N TRP A 72 -6.13 22.05 1.15
CA TRP A 72 -6.89 20.99 0.46
C TRP A 72 -7.45 19.95 1.40
N VAL A 73 -6.77 19.71 2.53
CA VAL A 73 -7.18 18.73 3.52
C VAL A 73 -7.37 19.44 4.85
N LYS A 74 -8.59 19.84 5.10
CA LYS A 74 -8.91 20.63 6.31
C LYS A 74 -9.28 19.76 7.50
N ASN A 75 -9.61 18.50 7.25
CA ASN A 75 -10.11 17.60 8.27
C ASN A 75 -9.39 16.25 8.19
N LYS A 76 -8.62 15.94 9.23
CA LYS A 76 -7.90 14.67 9.31
C LYS A 76 -8.85 13.46 9.34
N ASN A 77 -10.10 13.68 9.78
CA ASN A 77 -11.09 12.60 9.79
C ASN A 77 -11.44 12.16 8.38
N LEU A 78 -11.45 13.09 7.42
CA LEU A 78 -11.67 12.75 6.03
C LEU A 78 -10.56 11.84 5.51
N VAL A 79 -9.31 12.15 5.86
CA VAL A 79 -8.17 11.33 5.47
C VAL A 79 -8.32 9.91 5.99
N GLY A 80 -8.68 9.77 7.26
CA GLY A 80 -8.94 8.46 7.86
C GLY A 80 -10.06 7.72 7.16
N GLN A 81 -11.14 8.41 6.79
CA GLN A 81 -12.26 7.80 6.06
C GLN A 81 -11.80 7.28 4.70
N VAL A 82 -10.97 8.03 4.00
CA VAL A 82 -10.47 7.60 2.68
C VAL A 82 -9.61 6.36 2.82
N ILE A 83 -8.73 6.32 3.83
CA ILE A 83 -7.88 5.15 4.06
C ILE A 83 -8.74 3.93 4.40
N ASP A 84 -9.74 4.09 5.26
CA ASP A 84 -10.65 3.00 5.60
C ASP A 84 -11.42 2.52 4.36
N TYR A 85 -11.86 3.44 3.54
CA TYR A 85 -12.54 3.09 2.29
C TYR A 85 -11.63 2.31 1.36
N CYS A 86 -10.36 2.71 1.25
CA CYS A 86 -9.38 1.96 0.47
C CYS A 86 -9.26 0.51 0.96
N ALA A 87 -9.29 0.31 2.27
CA ALA A 87 -9.27 -1.04 2.84
C ALA A 87 -10.56 -1.80 2.51
N ASP A 88 -11.69 -1.14 2.60
CA ASP A 88 -12.99 -1.75 2.31
C ASP A 88 -13.08 -2.26 0.87
N ILE A 89 -12.49 -1.54 -0.07
CA ILE A 89 -12.52 -1.93 -1.49
C ILE A 89 -11.31 -2.78 -1.89
N GLY A 90 -10.44 -3.12 -0.94
CA GLY A 90 -9.35 -4.07 -1.20
C GLY A 90 -8.04 -3.46 -1.68
N LEU A 91 -7.87 -2.14 -1.59
CA LEU A 91 -6.60 -1.50 -1.91
C LEU A 91 -5.57 -1.67 -0.81
N PHE A 92 -6.02 -1.84 0.43
CA PHE A 92 -5.19 -2.23 1.57
C PHE A 92 -5.78 -3.47 2.23
N ASP A 93 -4.93 -4.26 2.87
CA ASP A 93 -5.39 -5.39 3.66
C ASP A 93 -6.11 -4.87 4.90
N LYS A 94 -7.38 -5.22 5.02
CA LYS A 94 -8.24 -4.66 6.06
C LYS A 94 -7.85 -5.12 7.46
N ASP A 95 -7.50 -6.39 7.60
CA ASP A 95 -7.14 -6.95 8.90
C ASP A 95 -5.83 -6.38 9.41
N LEU A 96 -4.84 -6.24 8.53
CA LEU A 96 -3.56 -5.64 8.91
C LEU A 96 -3.71 -4.15 9.18
N LEU A 97 -4.55 -3.46 8.44
CA LEU A 97 -4.78 -2.03 8.69
C LEU A 97 -5.35 -1.79 10.09
N ARG A 98 -6.19 -2.69 10.57
CA ARG A 98 -6.70 -2.62 11.95
C ARG A 98 -5.60 -2.74 12.99
N GLN A 99 -4.48 -3.33 12.61
CA GLN A 99 -3.30 -3.48 13.48
C GLN A 99 -2.27 -2.38 13.22
N ASN A 100 -2.67 -1.31 12.54
CA ASN A 100 -1.80 -0.21 12.15
C ASN A 100 -0.70 -0.65 11.18
N VAL A 101 -1.00 -1.64 10.33
CA VAL A 101 -0.07 -2.09 9.28
C VAL A 101 -0.71 -1.83 7.93
N MET A 102 -0.08 -0.97 7.14
CA MET A 102 -0.57 -0.60 5.82
C MET A 102 0.20 -1.39 4.77
N THR A 103 -0.49 -2.31 4.10
CA THR A 103 0.07 -3.11 3.02
C THR A 103 -1.07 -3.77 2.26
N SER A 104 -0.76 -4.49 1.21
CA SER A 104 -1.73 -5.30 0.48
C SER A 104 -1.01 -6.33 -0.38
N VAL A 105 -1.75 -7.28 -0.89
CA VAL A 105 -1.22 -8.28 -1.84
C VAL A 105 -0.63 -7.57 -3.06
N GLY A 106 -1.34 -6.57 -3.60
CA GLY A 106 -0.87 -5.83 -4.76
C GLY A 106 0.43 -5.07 -4.51
N ILE A 107 0.52 -4.42 -3.33
CA ILE A 107 1.74 -3.73 -2.92
C ILE A 107 2.90 -4.71 -2.86
N GLN A 108 2.69 -5.87 -2.25
CA GLN A 108 3.75 -6.85 -2.05
C GLN A 108 4.17 -7.52 -3.36
N ARG A 109 3.22 -7.76 -4.27
CA ARG A 109 3.56 -8.28 -5.60
C ARG A 109 4.47 -7.32 -6.35
N ARG A 110 4.13 -6.04 -6.31
CA ARG A 110 4.92 -5.02 -6.98
C ARG A 110 6.30 -4.89 -6.36
N TYR A 111 6.36 -4.91 -5.03
CA TYR A 111 7.62 -4.89 -4.31
C TYR A 111 8.48 -6.10 -4.68
N ALA A 112 7.88 -7.30 -4.71
CA ALA A 112 8.60 -8.50 -5.07
C ALA A 112 9.16 -8.43 -6.50
N SER A 113 8.40 -7.85 -7.42
CA SER A 113 8.81 -7.77 -8.83
C SER A 113 10.06 -6.92 -9.03
N VAL A 114 10.28 -5.91 -8.20
CA VAL A 114 11.43 -5.00 -8.33
C VAL A 114 12.57 -5.35 -7.38
N THR A 115 12.38 -6.33 -6.50
CA THR A 115 13.41 -6.76 -5.55
C THR A 115 13.83 -8.21 -5.78
N VAL A 116 13.58 -8.75 -6.96
CA VAL A 116 13.86 -10.16 -7.29
C VAL A 116 15.31 -10.55 -6.99
N ARG A 117 16.23 -9.63 -7.25
CA ARG A 117 17.68 -9.90 -7.08
C ARG A 117 18.19 -9.53 -5.71
N ASN A 118 17.33 -8.98 -4.86
CA ASN A 118 17.73 -8.51 -3.54
C ASN A 118 17.33 -9.51 -2.48
N LYS A 119 18.18 -9.64 -1.46
CA LYS A 119 17.78 -10.38 -0.27
C LYS A 119 16.95 -9.44 0.59
N VAL A 120 15.68 -9.74 0.72
CA VAL A 120 14.74 -8.94 1.49
C VAL A 120 14.14 -9.81 2.58
N ASP A 121 14.08 -9.27 3.79
CA ASP A 121 13.42 -9.93 4.91
C ASP A 121 11.90 -9.85 4.71
N LYS A 122 11.28 -11.00 4.53
CA LYS A 122 9.83 -11.10 4.35
C LYS A 122 9.16 -11.78 5.54
N SER A 123 9.78 -11.69 6.72
CA SER A 123 9.29 -12.38 7.90
C SER A 123 8.06 -11.72 8.53
N LYS A 124 7.83 -10.44 8.24
CA LYS A 124 6.72 -9.69 8.84
C LYS A 124 5.66 -9.35 7.81
N PHE A 125 4.41 -9.64 8.14
CA PHE A 125 3.23 -9.20 7.40
C PHE A 125 3.22 -9.59 5.92
N TRP A 126 4.01 -10.61 5.53
CA TRP A 126 4.07 -11.05 4.15
C TRP A 126 2.82 -11.85 3.79
N LEU A 127 2.10 -11.41 2.76
CA LEU A 127 0.81 -11.97 2.38
C LEU A 127 0.90 -12.96 1.21
N LEU A 128 2.02 -12.97 0.47
CA LEU A 128 2.13 -13.79 -0.74
C LEU A 128 2.52 -15.23 -0.46
N GLY A 129 2.76 -15.59 0.77
CA GLY A 129 3.20 -16.92 1.14
C GLY A 129 4.67 -17.16 0.81
N THR A 130 5.18 -18.29 1.27
CA THR A 130 6.50 -18.68 0.85
C THR A 130 6.37 -19.35 -0.47
N VAL A 131 7.03 -19.29 -1.13
CA VAL A 131 6.88 -19.91 -2.26
C VAL A 131 6.75 -21.18 -2.57
N SER A 132 6.62 -21.63 -2.29
CA SER A 132 6.64 -22.70 -2.61
C SER A 132 5.63 -23.32 -3.19
N TYR A 133 5.56 -23.03 -2.74
CA TYR A 133 4.83 -23.58 -3.07
C TYR A 133 3.88 -23.36 -3.53
N THR A 134 3.89 -23.43 -3.62
CA THR A 134 3.08 -23.30 -3.91
C THR A 134 2.35 -23.01 -4.61
N HIS A 135 2.31 -23.40 -4.70
CA HIS A 135 1.67 -23.22 -5.16
C HIS A 135 0.87 -23.13 -5.51
N LEU A 136 0.75 -23.61 -5.28
CA LEU A 136 0.00 -23.60 -5.30
C LEU A 136 -0.84 -23.09 -5.44
N THR A 137 -0.90 -23.49 -5.24
CA THR A 137 -1.75 -23.06 -5.17
C THR A 137 -2.41 -22.44 -5.49
N LEU A 138 -2.49 -22.89 -5.57
CA LEU A 138 -3.12 -22.39 -5.70
C LEU A 138 -3.69 -21.87 -6.01
N PRO A 139 -3.81 -22.19 -6.10
CA PRO A 139 -4.46 -21.62 -6.31
C PRO A 139 -5.14 -20.99 -6.36
N THR A 140 -5.18 -21.23 -6.19
CA THR A 140 -5.76 -20.67 -6.16
C THR A 140 -6.22 -19.84 -6.36
N ASN A 141 -6.21 -19.98 -6.35
CA ASN A 141 -6.62 -19.28 -6.54
C ASN A 141 -7.00 -18.59 -6.92
N SER A 142 -6.90 -18.69 -6.84
CA SER A 142 -7.17 -18.23 -7.27
C SER A 142 -7.68 -17.63 -7.53
N LEU A 143 -7.67 -17.67 -7.51
CA LEU A 143 -8.10 -17.14 -7.77
C LEU A 143 -8.45 -16.42 -7.61
N VAL A 144 -8.40 -16.42 -7.52
CA VAL A 144 -8.73 -15.76 -7.39
C VAL A 144 -8.86 -15.23 -7.30
#